data_da9598662347642d0cc5421a010badd3
#
_entry.id   da9598662347642d0cc5421a010badd3
#
_cell.length_a   1.000
_cell.length_b   1.000
_cell.length_c   1.000
_cell.angle_alpha   90.00
_cell.angle_beta   90.00
_cell.angle_gamma   90.00
#
_symmetry.space_group_name_H-M   'P 1'
#
loop_
_entity.id
_entity.type
_entity.pdbx_description
1 polymer ?
#
loop_
_entity_poly.entity_id
_entity_poly.type
_entity_poly.pdbx_seq_one_letter_code
_entity_poly.pdbx_strand_id
1 'polypeptide(L)'
;ALDPTTGALLGLIHQHTFVRAPAPADETRAQRAARGRRESAVWAQGIRAVGPMPAGRCWVHVGDRGADAFEAMATARLNGCHFLFRLCQDRRVRPVGGTADGYLMQLARALEPQATDTVPVA
;
A
#
# COMPACT_ATOMS: atom_id res chain seq x y z
N ALA A 1 1.09 15.11 -3.62
CA ALA A 1 -0.20 14.88 -4.26
C ALA A 1 -0.13 15.27 -5.73
N LEU A 2 -0.87 14.56 -6.56
CA LEU A 2 -0.95 14.76 -8.00
C LEU A 2 -2.42 14.71 -8.41
N ASP A 3 -2.82 15.59 -9.30
CA ASP A 3 -4.10 15.49 -9.98
C ASP A 3 -3.96 14.54 -11.19
N PRO A 4 -4.63 13.38 -11.20
CA PRO A 4 -4.47 12.40 -12.27
C PRO A 4 -5.09 12.86 -13.61
N THR A 5 -6.02 13.81 -13.58
CA THR A 5 -6.69 14.33 -14.79
C THR A 5 -5.77 15.27 -15.58
N THR A 6 -5.05 16.12 -14.87
CA THR A 6 -4.19 17.16 -15.47
C THR A 6 -2.70 16.82 -15.40
N GLY A 7 -2.32 15.85 -14.59
CA GLY A 7 -0.91 15.56 -14.26
C GLY A 7 -0.27 16.63 -13.36
N ALA A 8 -1.03 17.61 -12.87
CA ALA A 8 -0.50 18.70 -12.08
C ALA A 8 -0.02 18.24 -10.70
N LEU A 9 1.18 18.65 -10.32
CA LEU A 9 1.69 18.45 -8.96
C LEU A 9 1.01 19.45 -8.02
N LEU A 10 0.23 18.95 -7.08
CA LEU A 10 -0.52 19.74 -6.10
C LEU A 10 0.31 20.11 -4.88
N GLY A 11 1.36 19.37 -4.59
CA GLY A 11 2.28 19.62 -3.49
C GLY A 11 2.62 18.41 -2.65
N LEU A 12 3.44 18.64 -1.61
CA LEU A 12 3.82 17.66 -0.61
C LEU A 12 2.79 17.66 0.52
N ILE A 13 2.09 16.53 0.75
CA ILE A 13 1.09 16.43 1.80
C ILE A 13 1.71 16.01 3.13
N HIS A 14 2.67 15.08 3.10
CA HIS A 14 3.34 14.55 4.28
C HIS A 14 4.75 14.12 3.94
N GLN A 15 5.65 14.30 4.91
CA GLN A 15 7.03 13.82 4.84
C GLN A 15 7.40 13.16 6.16
N HIS A 16 8.02 11.98 6.08
CA HIS A 16 8.56 11.29 7.24
C HIS A 16 10.04 10.98 6.99
N THR A 17 10.89 11.48 7.87
CA THR A 17 12.34 11.23 7.81
C THR A 17 12.71 10.28 8.94
N PHE A 18 13.43 9.23 8.64
CA PHE A 18 13.94 8.29 9.62
C PHE A 18 15.35 7.82 9.28
N VAL A 19 16.12 7.52 10.31
CA VAL A 19 17.42 6.89 10.15
C VAL A 19 17.23 5.38 10.38
N ARG A 20 17.71 4.60 9.43
CA ARG A 20 17.69 3.15 9.56
C ARG A 20 18.71 2.72 10.60
N ALA A 21 18.26 2.19 11.73
CA ALA A 21 19.14 1.59 12.70
C ALA A 21 19.64 0.22 12.18
N PRO A 22 20.92 -0.10 12.32
CA PRO A 22 21.43 -1.43 12.01
C PRO A 22 20.67 -2.50 12.79
N ALA A 23 20.38 -3.61 12.14
CA ALA A 23 19.82 -4.77 12.84
C ALA A 23 20.90 -5.40 13.71
N PRO A 24 20.61 -5.81 14.96
CA PRO A 24 21.55 -6.63 15.74
C PRO A 24 21.90 -7.90 14.96
N ALA A 25 23.19 -8.30 15.02
CA ALA A 25 23.70 -9.43 14.24
C ALA A 25 22.94 -10.74 14.54
N ASP A 26 22.52 -10.91 15.80
CA ASP A 26 21.88 -12.14 16.29
C ASP A 26 20.35 -12.02 16.43
N GLU A 27 19.74 -11.06 15.75
CA GLU A 27 18.30 -10.83 15.86
C GLU A 27 17.48 -11.95 15.23
N THR A 28 16.68 -12.63 16.03
CA THR A 28 15.73 -13.64 15.57
C THR A 28 14.57 -13.02 14.79
N ARG A 29 13.90 -13.84 13.97
CA ARG A 29 12.68 -13.41 13.24
C ARG A 29 11.58 -12.92 14.20
N ALA A 30 11.43 -13.55 15.36
CA ALA A 30 10.44 -13.15 16.36
C ALA A 30 10.77 -11.78 16.97
N GLN A 31 12.04 -11.52 17.32
CA GLN A 31 12.49 -10.23 17.80
C GLN A 31 12.32 -9.14 16.76
N ARG A 32 12.65 -9.42 15.49
CA ARG A 32 12.40 -8.51 14.37
C ARG A 32 10.93 -8.21 14.18
N ALA A 33 10.06 -9.22 14.35
CA ALA A 33 8.63 -9.05 14.28
C ALA A 33 8.05 -8.22 15.44
N ALA A 34 8.66 -8.30 16.62
CA ALA A 34 8.26 -7.56 17.82
C ALA A 34 8.76 -6.10 17.85
N ARG A 35 9.70 -5.73 16.97
CA ARG A 35 10.13 -4.32 16.89
C ARG A 35 8.95 -3.43 16.52
N GLY A 36 8.62 -2.46 17.39
CA GLY A 36 7.55 -1.50 17.17
C GLY A 36 7.78 -0.54 15.99
N ARG A 37 9.01 -0.47 15.45
CA ARG A 37 9.38 0.33 14.29
C ARG A 37 9.67 -0.57 13.09
N ARG A 38 8.63 -1.05 12.43
CA ARG A 38 8.78 -1.69 11.12
C ARG A 38 8.82 -0.63 10.03
N GLU A 39 9.74 -0.75 9.07
CA GLU A 39 9.76 0.11 7.88
C GLU A 39 8.41 0.11 7.16
N SER A 40 7.71 -1.02 7.13
CA SER A 40 6.35 -1.12 6.59
C SER A 40 5.30 -0.29 7.34
N ALA A 41 5.53 0.04 8.61
CA ALA A 41 4.63 0.89 9.39
C ALA A 41 4.67 2.36 8.95
N VAL A 42 5.75 2.80 8.30
CA VAL A 42 5.90 4.16 7.77
C VAL A 42 4.77 4.49 6.77
N TRP A 43 4.37 3.53 5.96
CA TRP A 43 3.27 3.70 5.01
C TRP A 43 1.95 3.96 5.71
N ALA A 44 1.60 3.15 6.72
CA ALA A 44 0.39 3.37 7.50
C ALA A 44 0.42 4.69 8.28
N GLN A 45 1.59 5.07 8.81
CA GLN A 45 1.77 6.36 9.49
C GLN A 45 1.56 7.54 8.54
N GLY A 46 2.13 7.47 7.32
CA GLY A 46 1.93 8.48 6.29
C GLY A 46 0.45 8.63 5.91
N ILE A 47 -0.24 7.51 5.69
CA ILE A 47 -1.68 7.50 5.38
C ILE A 47 -2.51 8.10 6.53
N ARG A 48 -2.20 7.78 7.79
CA ARG A 48 -2.87 8.39 8.96
C ARG A 48 -2.62 9.90 9.04
N ALA A 49 -1.40 10.34 8.75
CA ALA A 49 -1.05 11.76 8.78
C ALA A 49 -1.75 12.57 7.67
N VAL A 50 -1.97 11.96 6.51
CA VAL A 50 -2.80 12.56 5.43
C VAL A 50 -4.25 12.69 5.87
N GLY A 51 -4.75 11.73 6.66
CA GLY A 51 -6.09 11.77 7.22
C GLY A 51 -7.18 11.20 6.30
N PRO A 52 -8.45 11.41 6.66
CA PRO A 52 -9.59 10.88 5.94
C PRO A 52 -9.81 11.60 4.60
N MET A 53 -10.40 10.88 3.65
CA MET A 53 -10.78 11.44 2.36
C MET A 53 -11.84 12.53 2.53
N PRO A 54 -11.63 13.74 1.96
CA PRO A 54 -12.63 14.78 2.00
C PRO A 54 -13.88 14.41 1.22
N ALA A 55 -15.02 14.92 1.65
CA ALA A 55 -16.30 14.70 0.97
C ALA A 55 -16.24 15.15 -0.50
N GLY A 56 -16.81 14.36 -1.39
CA GLY A 56 -16.86 14.65 -2.84
C GLY A 56 -15.50 14.52 -3.55
N ARG A 57 -14.49 13.93 -2.92
CA ARG A 57 -13.19 13.68 -3.52
C ARG A 57 -12.92 12.18 -3.60
N CYS A 58 -12.00 11.81 -4.49
CA CYS A 58 -11.47 10.46 -4.60
C CYS A 58 -9.95 10.52 -4.38
N TRP A 59 -9.48 9.97 -3.25
CA TRP A 59 -8.06 9.90 -2.95
C TRP A 59 -7.55 8.48 -3.09
N VAL A 60 -6.47 8.35 -3.83
CA VAL A 60 -5.81 7.06 -4.07
C VAL A 60 -4.37 7.17 -3.56
N HIS A 61 -4.01 6.36 -2.57
CA HIS A 61 -2.62 6.21 -2.15
C HIS A 61 -1.91 5.28 -3.12
N VAL A 62 -0.87 5.77 -3.79
CA VAL A 62 -0.06 4.97 -4.72
C VAL A 62 1.27 4.65 -4.04
N GLY A 63 1.67 3.40 -4.09
CA GLY A 63 2.91 2.96 -3.45
C GLY A 63 3.60 1.81 -4.16
N ASP A 64 4.90 1.73 -3.95
CA ASP A 64 5.74 0.65 -4.44
C ASP A 64 5.58 -0.64 -3.60
N ARG A 65 6.51 -1.58 -3.75
CA ARG A 65 6.54 -2.85 -2.99
C ARG A 65 6.60 -2.66 -1.47
N GLY A 66 7.15 -1.54 -0.99
CA GLY A 66 7.23 -1.23 0.43
C GLY A 66 5.85 -0.95 1.05
N ALA A 67 4.91 -0.45 0.24
CA ALA A 67 3.53 -0.19 0.66
C ALA A 67 2.67 -1.45 0.75
N ASP A 68 3.13 -2.61 0.23
CA ASP A 68 2.40 -3.87 0.25
C ASP A 68 2.33 -4.48 1.66
N ALA A 69 1.77 -3.73 2.59
CA ALA A 69 1.57 -4.07 3.99
C ALA A 69 0.09 -4.01 4.33
N PHE A 70 -0.42 -5.03 5.02
CA PHE A 70 -1.83 -5.10 5.41
C PHE A 70 -2.26 -3.86 6.21
N GLU A 71 -1.40 -3.37 7.11
CA GLU A 71 -1.68 -2.19 7.93
C GLU A 71 -1.88 -0.92 7.08
N ALA A 72 -1.10 -0.75 6.00
CA ALA A 72 -1.26 0.38 5.08
C ALA A 72 -2.61 0.31 4.35
N MET A 73 -2.96 -0.87 3.82
CA MET A 73 -4.24 -1.10 3.14
C MET A 73 -5.43 -0.87 4.07
N ALA A 74 -5.38 -1.44 5.29
CA ALA A 74 -6.43 -1.26 6.29
C ALA A 74 -6.58 0.21 6.69
N THR A 75 -5.48 0.93 6.88
CA THR A 75 -5.51 2.35 7.24
C THR A 75 -6.11 3.20 6.11
N ALA A 76 -5.76 2.94 4.85
CA ALA A 76 -6.37 3.63 3.72
C ALA A 76 -7.89 3.43 3.69
N ARG A 77 -8.34 2.18 3.87
CA ARG A 77 -9.78 1.84 3.92
C ARG A 77 -10.50 2.52 5.08
N LEU A 78 -9.91 2.55 6.27
CA LEU A 78 -10.48 3.23 7.44
C LEU A 78 -10.62 4.74 7.22
N ASN A 79 -9.71 5.35 6.47
CA ASN A 79 -9.78 6.76 6.07
C ASN A 79 -10.74 7.02 4.88
N GLY A 80 -11.43 6.00 4.39
CA GLY A 80 -12.29 6.09 3.20
C GLY A 80 -11.52 6.23 1.89
N CYS A 81 -10.19 6.12 1.92
CA CYS A 81 -9.33 6.27 0.76
C CYS A 81 -9.19 4.95 -0.03
N HIS A 82 -8.87 5.08 -1.30
CA HIS A 82 -8.43 3.98 -2.15
C HIS A 82 -6.92 3.81 -2.07
N PHE A 83 -6.42 2.67 -2.55
CA PHE A 83 -4.98 2.44 -2.68
C PHE A 83 -4.67 1.64 -3.95
N LEU A 84 -3.48 1.90 -4.49
CA LEU A 84 -2.86 1.16 -5.59
C LEU A 84 -1.43 0.85 -5.18
N PHE A 85 -1.18 -0.37 -4.70
CA PHE A 85 0.14 -0.80 -4.23
C PHE A 85 0.68 -1.93 -5.10
N ARG A 86 1.98 -1.85 -5.39
CA ARG A 86 2.64 -2.92 -6.13
C ARG A 86 2.75 -4.16 -5.24
N LEU A 87 2.09 -5.24 -5.66
CA LEU A 87 2.09 -6.51 -4.95
C LEU A 87 3.50 -7.12 -4.88
N CYS A 88 3.91 -7.55 -3.67
CA CYS A 88 5.13 -8.32 -3.46
C CYS A 88 4.97 -9.50 -2.50
N GLN A 89 3.87 -9.54 -1.75
CA GLN A 89 3.57 -10.59 -0.77
C GLN A 89 2.45 -11.49 -1.30
N ASP A 90 2.74 -12.77 -1.51
CA ASP A 90 1.69 -13.74 -1.87
C ASP A 90 0.93 -14.18 -0.61
N ARG A 91 -0.24 -13.58 -0.38
CA ARG A 91 -1.05 -13.79 0.81
C ARG A 91 -2.17 -14.79 0.54
N ARG A 92 -2.51 -15.55 1.57
CA ARG A 92 -3.78 -16.27 1.57
C ARG A 92 -4.92 -15.26 1.67
N VAL A 93 -5.87 -15.37 0.78
CA VAL A 93 -7.04 -14.50 0.70
C VAL A 93 -8.28 -15.34 0.43
N ARG A 94 -9.42 -14.81 0.86
CA ARG A 94 -10.72 -15.36 0.50
C ARG A 94 -11.47 -14.30 -0.31
N PRO A 95 -11.85 -14.58 -1.56
CA PRO A 95 -12.69 -13.67 -2.33
C PRO A 95 -14.02 -13.39 -1.61
N VAL A 96 -14.54 -12.18 -1.75
CA VAL A 96 -15.84 -11.82 -1.21
C VAL A 96 -16.92 -12.68 -1.85
N GLY A 97 -17.71 -13.39 -1.03
CA GLY A 97 -18.70 -14.35 -1.52
C GLY A 97 -18.13 -15.72 -1.91
N GLY A 98 -16.83 -15.90 -1.87
CA GLY A 98 -16.17 -17.18 -2.12
C GLY A 98 -16.10 -18.08 -0.87
N THR A 99 -16.11 -19.39 -1.08
CA THR A 99 -16.03 -20.40 0.00
C THR A 99 -14.62 -20.95 0.19
N ALA A 100 -13.74 -20.78 -0.80
CA ALA A 100 -12.38 -21.32 -0.78
C ALA A 100 -11.33 -20.22 -0.61
N ASP A 101 -10.31 -20.52 0.18
CA ASP A 101 -9.12 -19.72 0.29
C ASP A 101 -8.23 -19.93 -0.95
N GLY A 102 -7.55 -18.89 -1.39
CA GLY A 102 -6.58 -18.92 -2.48
C GLY A 102 -5.36 -18.06 -2.16
N TYR A 103 -4.41 -18.04 -3.08
CA TYR A 103 -3.27 -17.15 -3.02
C TYR A 103 -3.50 -15.92 -3.90
N LEU A 104 -3.18 -14.75 -3.38
CA LEU A 104 -3.48 -13.46 -4.01
C LEU A 104 -2.88 -13.35 -5.43
N MET A 105 -1.63 -13.79 -5.64
CA MET A 105 -0.99 -13.74 -6.95
C MET A 105 -1.66 -14.68 -7.96
N GLN A 106 -2.11 -15.83 -7.52
CA GLN A 106 -2.84 -16.77 -8.38
C GLN A 106 -4.18 -16.16 -8.81
N LEU A 107 -4.92 -15.60 -7.86
CA LEU A 107 -6.20 -14.96 -8.15
C LEU A 107 -6.02 -13.74 -9.07
N ALA A 108 -5.01 -12.91 -8.81
CA ALA A 108 -4.72 -11.74 -9.65
C ALA A 108 -4.40 -12.12 -11.10
N ARG A 109 -3.65 -13.22 -11.32
CA ARG A 109 -3.34 -13.72 -12.67
C ARG A 109 -4.54 -14.33 -13.41
N ALA A 110 -5.54 -14.78 -12.67
CA ALA A 110 -6.76 -15.34 -13.22
C ALA A 110 -7.83 -14.28 -13.55
N LEU A 111 -7.62 -13.01 -13.15
CA LEU A 111 -8.54 -11.94 -13.49
C LEU A 111 -8.38 -11.55 -14.95
N GLU A 112 -9.51 -11.42 -15.63
CA GLU A 112 -9.56 -10.83 -16.98
C GLU A 112 -9.27 -9.33 -16.89
N PRO A 113 -8.41 -8.76 -17.77
CA PRO A 113 -8.18 -7.33 -17.83
C PRO A 113 -9.48 -6.56 -18.09
N GLN A 114 -9.77 -5.57 -17.26
CA GLN A 114 -10.96 -4.74 -17.42
C GLN A 114 -10.71 -3.58 -18.40
N ALA A 115 -9.46 -3.19 -18.57
CA ALA A 115 -9.03 -2.16 -19.50
C ALA A 115 -7.59 -2.43 -19.93
N THR A 116 -7.22 -1.95 -21.10
CA THR A 116 -5.85 -1.99 -21.62
C THR A 116 -5.48 -0.59 -22.10
N ASP A 117 -4.30 -0.11 -21.73
CA ASP A 117 -3.75 1.16 -22.19
C ASP A 117 -2.30 0.96 -22.67
N THR A 118 -1.88 1.82 -23.58
CA THR A 118 -0.51 1.80 -24.13
C THR A 118 0.29 2.94 -23.53
N VAL A 119 1.31 2.58 -22.76
CA VAL A 119 2.23 3.56 -22.16
C VAL A 119 3.50 3.60 -23.01
N PRO A 120 3.85 4.75 -23.63
CA PRO A 120 5.11 4.88 -24.33
C PRO A 120 6.27 4.77 -23.32
N VAL A 121 7.21 3.90 -23.60
CA VAL A 121 8.44 3.77 -22.82
C VAL A 121 9.53 4.53 -23.57
N ALA A 122 10.11 5.55 -22.89
CA ALA A 122 11.25 6.31 -23.41
C ALA A 122 12.57 5.56 -23.22
#